data_1597bba0f78be48159c90403daaea4e6
#
_entry.id   1597bba0f78be48159c90403daaea4e6
#
_cell.length_a   1.000
_cell.length_b   1.000
_cell.length_c   1.000
_cell.angle_alpha   90.00
_cell.angle_beta   90.00
_cell.angle_gamma   90.00
#
_symmetry.space_group_name_H-M   'P 1'
#
loop_
_entity.id
_entity.type
_entity.pdbx_description
1 polymer ?
#
loop_
_entity_poly.entity_id
_entity_poly.type
_entity_poly.pdbx_seq_one_letter_code
_entity_poly.pdbx_strand_id
1 'polypeptide(L)'
;MYFFVIIFALIYWIIYGNFIGGCLMASLFVVLAYSVCRCQSEQKQMILTIEMDSLVLTEGDEAEIRLRIHGITSKINSYTFRLEYEMTSKFRKQRMRKKKNIVWNPQEGDSITLSEMITECDSYHIQICSVSWEDLTGMYKVKKEFNKQISFLVMPKRYEMGFMQEKIARRDLMEQGFEYDGVRKYQEGDRISRVHWNLYAATGGLWVRKNEEEEEERVKIGLSLDDIEKDRISDYMAAFYSISFFLKSQGVIQEIYYGEHKYLLCHIEQYEELFTDIFCGKYEL
;
A
#
# COMPACT_ATOMS: atom_id res chain seq x y z
N MET A 1 -9.10 33.60 -16.41
CA MET A 1 -8.90 34.27 -17.73
C MET A 1 -10.25 34.69 -18.37
N TYR A 2 -11.22 33.79 -18.47
CA TYR A 2 -12.55 34.06 -19.10
C TYR A 2 -13.32 35.21 -18.41
N PHE A 3 -13.24 35.32 -17.09
CA PHE A 3 -13.85 36.42 -16.31
C PHE A 3 -13.39 37.82 -16.80
N PHE A 4 -12.10 37.98 -17.04
CA PHE A 4 -11.57 39.25 -17.57
C PHE A 4 -12.06 39.55 -18.98
N VAL A 5 -12.24 38.51 -19.82
CA VAL A 5 -12.78 38.68 -21.17
C VAL A 5 -14.23 39.15 -21.12
N ILE A 6 -15.05 38.62 -20.20
CA ILE A 6 -16.44 39.09 -20.01
C ILE A 6 -16.47 40.54 -19.55
N ILE A 7 -15.64 40.91 -18.56
CA ILE A 7 -15.56 42.31 -18.09
C ILE A 7 -15.17 43.22 -19.20
N PHE A 8 -14.15 42.87 -19.98
CA PHE A 8 -13.66 43.70 -21.11
C PHE A 8 -14.72 43.85 -22.20
N ALA A 9 -15.42 42.79 -22.54
CA ALA A 9 -16.52 42.81 -23.49
C ALA A 9 -17.70 43.67 -23.01
N LEU A 10 -18.00 43.61 -21.69
CA LEU A 10 -19.03 44.43 -21.07
C LEU A 10 -18.67 45.91 -21.10
N ILE A 11 -17.43 46.30 -20.73
CA ILE A 11 -16.92 47.65 -20.81
C ILE A 11 -16.99 48.15 -22.25
N TYR A 12 -16.53 47.37 -23.21
CA TYR A 12 -16.60 47.68 -24.63
C TYR A 12 -18.04 47.96 -25.09
N TRP A 13 -19.00 47.10 -24.71
CA TRP A 13 -20.39 47.29 -25.05
C TRP A 13 -21.02 48.55 -24.43
N ILE A 14 -20.67 48.89 -23.18
CA ILE A 14 -21.14 50.09 -22.50
C ILE A 14 -20.58 51.36 -23.18
N ILE A 15 -19.32 51.37 -23.59
CA ILE A 15 -18.69 52.53 -24.17
C ILE A 15 -19.21 52.81 -25.60
N TYR A 16 -19.31 51.75 -26.40
CA TYR A 16 -19.62 51.93 -27.82
C TYR A 16 -21.10 51.73 -28.17
N GLY A 17 -21.89 51.09 -27.32
CA GLY A 17 -23.36 50.93 -27.47
C GLY A 17 -23.78 50.28 -28.77
N ASN A 18 -22.88 49.59 -29.47
CA ASN A 18 -23.13 49.07 -30.82
C ASN A 18 -23.66 47.61 -30.79
N PHE A 19 -24.34 47.25 -31.89
CA PHE A 19 -24.92 45.90 -32.08
C PHE A 19 -23.87 44.80 -31.98
N ILE A 20 -22.63 45.04 -32.42
CA ILE A 20 -21.53 44.09 -32.40
C ILE A 20 -21.13 43.75 -30.94
N GLY A 21 -21.07 44.74 -30.06
CA GLY A 21 -20.79 44.53 -28.64
C GLY A 21 -21.87 43.65 -27.96
N GLY A 22 -23.15 43.88 -28.30
CA GLY A 22 -24.24 43.04 -27.81
C GLY A 22 -24.17 41.60 -28.31
N CYS A 23 -23.86 41.38 -29.57
CA CYS A 23 -23.66 40.04 -30.13
C CYS A 23 -22.46 39.30 -29.45
N LEU A 24 -21.36 40.03 -29.18
CA LEU A 24 -20.21 39.45 -28.53
C LEU A 24 -20.54 39.03 -27.08
N MET A 25 -21.26 39.86 -26.35
CA MET A 25 -21.71 39.53 -24.99
C MET A 25 -22.65 38.29 -25.02
N ALA A 26 -23.65 38.27 -25.94
CA ALA A 26 -24.54 37.15 -26.08
C ALA A 26 -23.80 35.84 -26.41
N SER A 27 -22.79 35.87 -27.29
CA SER A 27 -21.97 34.70 -27.60
C SER A 27 -21.16 34.19 -26.42
N LEU A 28 -20.58 35.10 -25.58
CA LEU A 28 -19.86 34.72 -24.37
C LEU A 28 -20.80 34.06 -23.35
N PHE A 29 -22.03 34.56 -23.17
CA PHE A 29 -23.03 33.93 -22.31
C PHE A 29 -23.48 32.55 -22.82
N VAL A 30 -23.63 32.37 -24.10
CA VAL A 30 -23.96 31.07 -24.69
C VAL A 30 -22.85 30.06 -24.45
N VAL A 31 -21.58 30.46 -24.63
CA VAL A 31 -20.44 29.59 -24.34
C VAL A 31 -20.39 29.21 -22.86
N LEU A 32 -20.62 30.17 -21.96
CA LEU A 32 -20.67 29.91 -20.52
C LEU A 32 -21.80 28.93 -20.17
N ALA A 33 -23.03 29.20 -20.66
CA ALA A 33 -24.17 28.33 -20.40
C ALA A 33 -23.94 26.92 -20.92
N TYR A 34 -23.43 26.79 -22.15
CA TYR A 34 -23.05 25.50 -22.72
C TYR A 34 -22.00 24.77 -21.86
N SER A 35 -20.95 25.47 -21.43
CA SER A 35 -19.89 24.91 -20.63
C SER A 35 -20.43 24.38 -19.28
N VAL A 36 -21.28 25.14 -18.59
CA VAL A 36 -21.91 24.73 -17.34
C VAL A 36 -22.85 23.55 -17.52
N CYS A 37 -23.74 23.60 -18.52
CA CYS A 37 -24.65 22.50 -18.83
C CYS A 37 -23.91 21.20 -19.14
N ARG A 38 -22.85 21.30 -19.91
CA ARG A 38 -21.97 20.18 -20.24
C ARG A 38 -21.33 19.58 -18.98
N CYS A 39 -20.71 20.41 -18.12
CA CYS A 39 -20.09 19.98 -16.88
C CYS A 39 -21.10 19.27 -15.95
N GLN A 40 -22.34 19.78 -15.86
CA GLN A 40 -23.40 19.15 -15.08
C GLN A 40 -23.83 17.79 -15.65
N SER A 41 -23.88 17.67 -16.97
CA SER A 41 -24.17 16.40 -17.65
C SER A 41 -23.07 15.36 -17.37
N GLU A 42 -21.80 15.76 -17.52
CA GLU A 42 -20.64 14.93 -17.23
C GLU A 42 -20.62 14.50 -15.75
N GLN A 43 -20.97 15.39 -14.82
CA GLN A 43 -21.07 15.06 -13.40
C GLN A 43 -22.06 13.92 -13.13
N LYS A 44 -23.22 13.95 -13.79
CA LYS A 44 -24.25 12.91 -13.62
C LYS A 44 -23.80 11.56 -14.19
N GLN A 45 -23.16 11.57 -15.34
CA GLN A 45 -22.80 10.37 -16.10
C GLN A 45 -21.46 9.74 -15.65
N MET A 46 -20.58 10.53 -15.03
CA MET A 46 -19.25 10.07 -14.62
C MET A 46 -19.35 8.89 -13.67
N ILE A 47 -18.72 7.78 -14.01
CA ILE A 47 -18.54 6.60 -13.17
C ILE A 47 -17.04 6.41 -12.95
N LEU A 48 -16.66 6.17 -11.71
CA LEU A 48 -15.28 5.89 -11.31
C LEU A 48 -15.17 4.44 -10.88
N THR A 49 -14.23 3.71 -11.47
CA THR A 49 -13.80 2.39 -11.01
C THR A 49 -12.34 2.46 -10.53
N ILE A 50 -12.01 1.67 -9.52
CA ILE A 50 -10.67 1.58 -8.96
C ILE A 50 -10.15 0.18 -9.23
N GLU A 51 -8.94 0.11 -9.75
CA GLU A 51 -8.23 -1.14 -10.01
C GLU A 51 -6.79 -1.01 -9.54
N MET A 52 -6.18 -2.11 -9.17
CA MET A 52 -4.77 -2.21 -8.80
C MET A 52 -4.23 -3.51 -9.35
N ASP A 53 -3.01 -3.50 -9.90
CA ASP A 53 -2.43 -4.68 -10.54
C ASP A 53 -2.02 -5.75 -9.53
N SER A 54 -1.53 -5.33 -8.37
CA SER A 54 -1.17 -6.21 -7.26
C SER A 54 -1.76 -5.70 -5.96
N LEU A 55 -2.43 -6.60 -5.24
CA LEU A 55 -2.94 -6.31 -3.89
C LEU A 55 -1.89 -6.57 -2.79
N VAL A 56 -0.73 -7.08 -3.15
CA VAL A 56 0.41 -7.30 -2.27
C VAL A 56 1.60 -6.56 -2.84
N LEU A 57 2.15 -5.64 -2.07
CA LEU A 57 3.33 -4.83 -2.37
C LEU A 57 4.42 -5.12 -1.33
N THR A 58 5.62 -4.63 -1.59
CA THR A 58 6.73 -4.65 -0.63
C THR A 58 6.99 -3.23 -0.12
N GLU A 59 7.43 -3.10 1.09
CA GLU A 59 7.85 -1.82 1.68
C GLU A 59 8.89 -1.12 0.80
N GLY A 60 8.60 0.13 0.45
CA GLY A 60 9.40 0.93 -0.48
C GLY A 60 8.91 0.88 -1.93
N ASP A 61 7.94 0.04 -2.25
CA ASP A 61 7.33 0.02 -3.58
C ASP A 61 6.35 1.19 -3.75
N GLU A 62 6.11 1.55 -5.00
CA GLU A 62 5.11 2.52 -5.38
C GLU A 62 3.76 1.82 -5.61
N ALA A 63 2.75 2.22 -4.84
CA ALA A 63 1.39 1.73 -5.01
C ALA A 63 0.74 2.44 -6.20
N GLU A 64 0.58 1.73 -7.31
CA GLU A 64 -0.06 2.23 -8.52
C GLU A 64 -1.55 1.86 -8.54
N ILE A 65 -2.38 2.85 -8.27
CA ILE A 65 -3.84 2.71 -8.27
C ILE A 65 -4.39 3.28 -9.57
N ARG A 66 -5.01 2.46 -10.38
CA ARG A 66 -5.64 2.87 -11.62
C ARG A 66 -7.09 3.27 -11.38
N LEU A 67 -7.39 4.51 -11.70
CA LEU A 67 -8.74 5.07 -11.65
C LEU A 67 -9.28 5.15 -13.07
N ARG A 68 -10.23 4.30 -13.42
CA ARG A 68 -10.90 4.39 -14.72
C ARG A 68 -12.12 5.27 -14.63
N ILE A 69 -12.20 6.21 -15.56
CA ILE A 69 -13.26 7.20 -15.64
C ILE A 69 -14.12 6.89 -16.87
N HIS A 70 -15.40 6.63 -16.62
CA HIS A 70 -16.39 6.40 -17.66
C HIS A 70 -17.46 7.49 -17.64
N GLY A 71 -18.14 7.69 -18.80
CA GLY A 71 -19.27 8.61 -18.90
C GLY A 71 -18.88 10.06 -19.24
N ILE A 72 -17.61 10.35 -19.49
CA ILE A 72 -17.18 11.64 -20.04
C ILE A 72 -17.15 11.52 -21.56
N THR A 73 -18.04 12.27 -22.22
CA THR A 73 -18.28 12.13 -23.67
C THR A 73 -17.31 12.95 -24.53
N SER A 74 -16.62 13.92 -23.94
CA SER A 74 -15.74 14.81 -24.69
C SER A 74 -14.32 14.26 -24.79
N LYS A 75 -13.92 13.94 -26.01
CA LYS A 75 -12.55 13.53 -26.35
C LYS A 75 -11.64 14.69 -26.76
N ILE A 76 -12.10 15.94 -26.59
CA ILE A 76 -11.42 17.11 -27.21
C ILE A 76 -10.50 17.84 -26.23
N ASN A 77 -10.71 17.71 -24.91
CA ASN A 77 -10.00 18.50 -23.92
C ASN A 77 -9.33 17.65 -22.86
N SER A 78 -8.17 18.09 -22.39
CA SER A 78 -7.60 17.62 -21.15
C SER A 78 -8.38 18.18 -19.95
N TYR A 79 -8.56 17.37 -18.94
CA TYR A 79 -9.19 17.75 -17.67
C TYR A 79 -8.14 17.81 -16.58
N THR A 80 -8.19 18.83 -15.74
CA THR A 80 -7.43 18.87 -14.50
C THR A 80 -8.34 18.43 -13.38
N PHE A 81 -8.20 17.18 -12.96
CA PHE A 81 -8.92 16.63 -11.82
C PHE A 81 -8.17 16.93 -10.53
N ARG A 82 -8.91 17.41 -9.54
CA ARG A 82 -8.44 17.42 -8.15
C ARG A 82 -9.09 16.25 -7.43
N LEU A 83 -8.28 15.25 -7.15
CA LEU A 83 -8.66 14.04 -6.43
C LEU A 83 -8.46 14.25 -4.93
N GLU A 84 -9.49 14.00 -4.14
CA GLU A 84 -9.41 13.92 -2.69
C GLU A 84 -9.60 12.46 -2.27
N TYR A 85 -8.61 11.91 -1.62
CA TYR A 85 -8.65 10.53 -1.13
C TYR A 85 -8.12 10.46 0.29
N GLU A 86 -8.49 9.38 0.94
CA GLU A 86 -8.09 9.07 2.29
C GLU A 86 -7.39 7.74 2.32
N MET A 87 -6.21 7.70 2.91
CA MET A 87 -5.43 6.50 3.14
C MET A 87 -5.43 6.20 4.63
N THR A 88 -5.87 5.01 4.98
CA THR A 88 -5.93 4.52 6.36
C THR A 88 -5.01 3.31 6.49
N SER A 89 -4.07 3.37 7.43
CA SER A 89 -3.27 2.26 7.90
C SER A 89 -4.09 1.53 8.98
N LYS A 90 -4.35 0.25 8.81
CA LYS A 90 -5.22 -0.50 9.72
C LYS A 90 -4.54 -0.78 11.05
N PHE A 91 -3.33 -1.31 11.02
CA PHE A 91 -2.60 -1.69 12.22
C PHE A 91 -2.21 -0.47 13.07
N ARG A 92 -1.60 0.56 12.43
CA ARG A 92 -1.21 1.78 13.13
C ARG A 92 -2.37 2.69 13.47
N LYS A 93 -3.57 2.44 12.88
CA LYS A 93 -4.78 3.27 13.06
C LYS A 93 -4.56 4.73 12.65
N GLN A 94 -3.66 4.95 11.69
CA GLN A 94 -3.39 6.27 11.14
C GLN A 94 -4.30 6.54 9.94
N ARG A 95 -4.79 7.77 9.85
CA ARG A 95 -5.67 8.23 8.79
C ARG A 95 -5.12 9.50 8.18
N MET A 96 -4.81 9.44 6.89
CA MET A 96 -4.23 10.56 6.15
C MET A 96 -5.15 10.95 4.99
N ARG A 97 -5.60 12.20 5.00
CA ARG A 97 -6.36 12.76 3.88
C ARG A 97 -5.44 13.54 2.96
N LYS A 98 -5.41 13.16 1.70
CA LYS A 98 -4.54 13.73 0.69
C LYS A 98 -5.34 14.33 -0.46
N LYS A 99 -4.74 15.32 -1.14
CA LYS A 99 -5.29 15.94 -2.35
C LYS A 99 -4.23 15.94 -3.42
N LYS A 100 -4.57 15.43 -4.60
CA LYS A 100 -3.66 15.37 -5.74
C LYS A 100 -4.33 15.98 -6.97
N ASN A 101 -3.63 16.85 -7.67
CA ASN A 101 -4.09 17.36 -8.97
C ASN A 101 -3.50 16.46 -10.06
N ILE A 102 -4.35 15.96 -10.92
CA ILE A 102 -3.97 15.04 -12.00
C ILE A 102 -4.55 15.58 -13.30
N VAL A 103 -3.71 15.69 -14.31
CA VAL A 103 -4.15 16.04 -15.67
C VAL A 103 -4.50 14.74 -16.38
N TRP A 104 -5.70 14.66 -16.91
CA TRP A 104 -6.18 13.52 -17.67
C TRP A 104 -6.62 13.95 -19.07
N ASN A 105 -6.16 13.21 -20.06
CA ASN A 105 -6.52 13.41 -21.45
C ASN A 105 -7.32 12.18 -21.94
N PRO A 106 -8.61 12.33 -22.23
CA PRO A 106 -9.44 11.24 -22.73
C PRO A 106 -8.99 10.61 -24.06
N GLN A 107 -8.11 11.29 -24.80
CA GLN A 107 -7.52 10.74 -26.03
C GLN A 107 -6.41 9.73 -25.76
N GLU A 108 -5.74 9.84 -24.63
CA GLU A 108 -4.61 8.96 -24.24
C GLU A 108 -5.08 7.71 -23.49
N GLY A 109 -6.32 7.72 -23.03
CA GLY A 109 -6.93 6.57 -22.36
C GLY A 109 -8.05 6.95 -21.39
N ASP A 110 -8.72 5.94 -20.86
CA ASP A 110 -9.83 6.08 -19.91
C ASP A 110 -9.38 5.94 -18.44
N SER A 111 -8.08 5.85 -18.20
CA SER A 111 -7.51 5.63 -16.86
C SER A 111 -6.55 6.73 -16.42
N ILE A 112 -6.53 6.96 -15.13
CA ILE A 112 -5.59 7.84 -14.41
C ILE A 112 -4.84 6.97 -13.41
N THR A 113 -3.52 7.11 -13.35
CA THR A 113 -2.72 6.43 -12.33
C THR A 113 -2.47 7.35 -11.14
N LEU A 114 -2.86 6.89 -9.97
CA LEU A 114 -2.51 7.48 -8.69
C LEU A 114 -1.37 6.67 -8.10
N SER A 115 -0.18 7.26 -8.05
CA SER A 115 1.01 6.63 -7.47
C SER A 115 1.27 7.18 -6.09
N GLU A 116 1.49 6.29 -5.12
CA GLU A 116 1.85 6.61 -3.75
C GLU A 116 3.01 5.72 -3.30
N MET A 117 4.08 6.33 -2.82
CA MET A 117 5.20 5.59 -2.23
C MET A 117 4.83 5.16 -0.82
N ILE A 118 4.94 3.87 -0.54
CA ILE A 118 4.63 3.30 0.77
C ILE A 118 5.92 2.91 1.47
N THR A 119 6.21 3.58 2.56
CA THR A 119 7.47 3.43 3.30
C THR A 119 7.37 2.49 4.50
N GLU A 120 6.19 2.00 4.81
CA GLU A 120 5.95 1.20 6.01
C GLU A 120 5.08 0.00 5.71
N CYS A 121 5.42 -1.15 6.28
CA CYS A 121 4.59 -2.35 6.16
C CYS A 121 3.31 -2.22 7.00
N ASP A 122 2.17 -2.49 6.38
CA ASP A 122 0.84 -2.45 7.01
C ASP A 122 -0.23 -2.97 6.01
N SER A 123 -1.46 -3.10 6.47
CA SER A 123 -2.62 -3.21 5.60
C SER A 123 -3.22 -1.83 5.38
N TYR A 124 -3.18 -1.36 4.14
CA TYR A 124 -3.69 -0.06 3.75
C TYR A 124 -5.07 -0.14 3.14
N HIS A 125 -5.86 0.86 3.45
CA HIS A 125 -7.17 1.07 2.86
C HIS A 125 -7.21 2.47 2.24
N ILE A 126 -7.43 2.54 0.94
CA ILE A 126 -7.57 3.81 0.22
C ILE A 126 -9.02 4.00 -0.20
N GLN A 127 -9.60 5.12 0.20
CA GLN A 127 -10.94 5.54 -0.15
C GLN A 127 -10.91 6.82 -0.96
N ILE A 128 -11.46 6.79 -2.17
CA ILE A 128 -11.67 7.99 -2.97
C ILE A 128 -12.90 8.72 -2.47
N CYS A 129 -12.67 9.90 -1.92
CA CYS A 129 -13.73 10.72 -1.34
C CYS A 129 -14.44 11.56 -2.39
N SER A 130 -13.68 12.27 -3.24
CA SER A 130 -14.25 13.13 -4.26
C SER A 130 -13.29 13.43 -5.39
N VAL A 131 -13.86 13.71 -6.56
CA VAL A 131 -13.16 14.25 -7.72
C VAL A 131 -13.80 15.58 -8.07
N SER A 132 -12.98 16.60 -8.27
CA SER A 132 -13.44 17.92 -8.71
C SER A 132 -12.68 18.39 -9.94
N TRP A 133 -13.38 19.08 -10.84
CA TRP A 133 -12.79 19.68 -12.05
C TRP A 133 -13.46 21.01 -12.36
N GLU A 134 -12.86 21.76 -13.24
CA GLU A 134 -13.35 23.04 -13.68
C GLU A 134 -13.91 22.92 -15.10
N ASP A 135 -14.88 23.77 -15.41
CA ASP A 135 -15.45 23.88 -16.74
C ASP A 135 -14.44 24.49 -17.73
N LEU A 136 -14.79 24.51 -19.02
CA LEU A 136 -13.93 25.06 -20.08
C LEU A 136 -13.54 26.54 -19.86
N THR A 137 -14.36 27.28 -19.14
CA THR A 137 -14.13 28.68 -18.87
C THR A 137 -13.31 28.93 -17.59
N GLY A 138 -13.18 27.91 -16.74
CA GLY A 138 -12.57 27.99 -15.41
C GLY A 138 -13.40 28.79 -14.40
N MET A 139 -14.67 29.07 -14.72
CA MET A 139 -15.56 29.85 -13.86
C MET A 139 -16.47 28.97 -13.00
N TYR A 140 -16.77 27.80 -13.47
CA TYR A 140 -17.63 26.84 -12.75
C TYR A 140 -16.85 25.60 -12.35
N LYS A 141 -16.93 25.26 -11.07
CA LYS A 141 -16.26 24.10 -10.49
C LYS A 141 -17.28 23.05 -10.12
N VAL A 142 -17.04 21.86 -10.60
CA VAL A 142 -17.86 20.68 -10.29
C VAL A 142 -17.12 19.81 -9.29
N LYS A 143 -17.85 19.27 -8.33
CA LYS A 143 -17.38 18.27 -7.40
C LYS A 143 -18.33 17.09 -7.39
N LYS A 144 -17.81 15.89 -7.56
CA LYS A 144 -18.55 14.64 -7.42
C LYS A 144 -17.95 13.81 -6.32
N GLU A 145 -18.80 13.36 -5.41
CA GLU A 145 -18.40 12.48 -4.32
C GLU A 145 -18.49 11.03 -4.76
N PHE A 146 -17.50 10.26 -4.33
CA PHE A 146 -17.41 8.83 -4.57
C PHE A 146 -17.15 8.12 -3.24
N ASN A 147 -17.65 6.89 -3.15
CA ASN A 147 -17.34 6.00 -2.03
C ASN A 147 -16.74 4.71 -2.60
N LYS A 148 -15.62 4.89 -3.30
CA LYS A 148 -14.87 3.77 -3.87
C LYS A 148 -13.63 3.52 -3.04
N GLN A 149 -13.39 2.26 -2.73
CA GLN A 149 -12.33 1.87 -1.82
C GLN A 149 -11.58 0.65 -2.35
N ILE A 150 -10.32 0.56 -2.01
CA ILE A 150 -9.46 -0.59 -2.26
C ILE A 150 -8.57 -0.83 -1.05
N SER A 151 -8.32 -2.08 -0.74
CA SER A 151 -7.39 -2.49 0.32
C SER A 151 -6.26 -3.29 -0.28
N PHE A 152 -5.05 -3.10 0.23
CA PHE A 152 -3.87 -3.84 -0.18
C PHE A 152 -2.93 -4.03 1.01
N LEU A 153 -2.14 -5.07 0.92
CA LEU A 153 -1.13 -5.42 1.92
C LEU A 153 0.24 -4.92 1.47
N VAL A 154 0.98 -4.34 2.39
CA VAL A 154 2.40 -4.01 2.19
C VAL A 154 3.24 -4.91 3.08
N MET A 155 3.95 -5.82 2.44
CA MET A 155 4.86 -6.75 3.08
C MET A 155 6.11 -6.02 3.57
N PRO A 156 6.70 -6.43 4.71
CA PRO A 156 7.96 -5.88 5.15
C PRO A 156 9.06 -6.17 4.12
N LYS A 157 10.03 -5.26 4.05
CA LYS A 157 11.19 -5.42 3.18
C LYS A 157 12.05 -6.58 3.67
N ARG A 158 12.51 -7.40 2.73
CA ARG A 158 13.47 -8.45 3.00
C ARG A 158 14.90 -7.92 2.81
N TYR A 159 15.72 -8.07 3.82
CA TYR A 159 17.15 -7.76 3.74
C TYR A 159 17.94 -9.01 3.34
N GLU A 160 18.89 -8.86 2.43
CA GLU A 160 19.88 -9.88 2.18
C GLU A 160 20.85 -9.89 3.36
N MET A 161 20.80 -10.98 4.12
CA MET A 161 21.63 -11.11 5.32
C MET A 161 23.00 -11.61 4.93
N GLY A 162 24.02 -10.77 5.10
CA GLY A 162 25.40 -11.22 5.03
C GLY A 162 25.72 -12.17 6.19
N PHE A 163 26.68 -13.07 5.99
CA PHE A 163 27.06 -14.15 6.94
C PHE A 163 27.22 -13.70 8.41
N MET A 164 27.71 -12.48 8.65
CA MET A 164 27.91 -11.96 10.01
C MET A 164 26.59 -11.50 10.65
N GLN A 165 25.69 -10.90 9.89
CA GLN A 165 24.35 -10.49 10.37
C GLN A 165 23.49 -11.72 10.67
N GLU A 166 23.59 -12.77 9.83
CA GLU A 166 22.98 -14.06 10.08
C GLU A 166 23.37 -14.67 11.43
N LYS A 167 24.67 -14.62 11.74
CA LYS A 167 25.20 -15.18 12.97
C LYS A 167 24.70 -14.43 14.20
N ILE A 168 24.63 -13.09 14.14
CA ILE A 168 24.13 -12.23 15.21
C ILE A 168 22.62 -12.45 15.40
N ALA A 169 21.84 -12.41 14.31
CA ALA A 169 20.41 -12.63 14.36
C ALA A 169 20.03 -14.00 14.93
N ARG A 170 20.77 -15.06 14.58
CA ARG A 170 20.57 -16.39 15.17
C ARG A 170 20.90 -16.42 16.66
N ARG A 171 21.94 -15.70 17.09
CA ARG A 171 22.31 -15.62 18.49
C ARG A 171 21.24 -14.88 19.30
N ASP A 172 20.78 -13.75 18.82
CA ASP A 172 19.76 -12.94 19.48
C ASP A 172 18.41 -13.68 19.57
N LEU A 173 18.04 -14.43 18.52
CA LEU A 173 16.88 -15.32 18.55
C LEU A 173 17.03 -16.42 19.60
N MET A 174 18.22 -17.02 19.70
CA MET A 174 18.48 -18.07 20.70
C MET A 174 18.53 -17.54 22.14
N GLU A 175 19.05 -16.33 22.35
CA GLU A 175 19.11 -15.69 23.67
C GLU A 175 17.71 -15.26 24.16
N GLN A 176 16.76 -14.99 23.25
CA GLN A 176 15.36 -14.64 23.57
C GLN A 176 14.44 -15.86 23.83
N GLY A 177 15.02 -17.04 23.99
CA GLY A 177 14.26 -18.23 24.39
C GLY A 177 13.70 -19.07 23.23
N PHE A 178 14.23 -18.90 22.03
CA PHE A 178 13.97 -19.87 20.95
C PHE A 178 14.70 -21.18 21.27
N GLU A 179 14.00 -22.10 21.92
CA GLU A 179 14.47 -23.45 22.01
C GLU A 179 14.30 -24.13 20.64
N TYR A 180 15.41 -24.64 20.09
CA TYR A 180 15.33 -25.60 19.01
C TYR A 180 14.70 -26.89 19.56
N ASP A 181 13.46 -27.13 19.23
CA ASP A 181 12.84 -28.41 19.53
C ASP A 181 13.60 -29.51 18.78
N GLY A 182 14.04 -30.55 19.51
CA GLY A 182 14.81 -31.65 18.91
C GLY A 182 16.33 -31.53 19.00
N VAL A 183 16.90 -30.43 19.50
CA VAL A 183 18.37 -30.27 19.69
C VAL A 183 18.70 -29.96 21.14
N ARG A 184 19.74 -30.57 21.68
CA ARG A 184 20.31 -30.24 23.00
C ARG A 184 21.80 -29.98 22.93
N LYS A 185 22.33 -29.28 23.91
CA LYS A 185 23.79 -29.12 24.00
C LYS A 185 24.47 -30.48 24.10
N TYR A 186 25.62 -30.61 23.42
CA TYR A 186 26.45 -31.79 23.48
C TYR A 186 26.88 -32.06 24.91
N GLN A 187 26.80 -33.31 25.31
CA GLN A 187 27.33 -33.82 26.58
C GLN A 187 28.43 -34.85 26.29
N GLU A 188 29.39 -34.96 27.19
CA GLU A 188 30.50 -35.89 27.05
C GLU A 188 29.93 -37.34 26.98
N GLY A 189 30.22 -38.04 25.89
CA GLY A 189 29.68 -39.36 25.60
C GLY A 189 28.67 -39.42 24.45
N ASP A 190 28.22 -38.25 23.95
CA ASP A 190 27.35 -38.20 22.74
C ASP A 190 28.12 -38.61 21.49
N ARG A 191 27.45 -39.32 20.59
CA ARG A 191 28.04 -39.72 19.31
C ARG A 191 28.27 -38.51 18.44
N ILE A 192 29.50 -38.30 17.94
CA ILE A 192 29.89 -37.20 17.04
C ILE A 192 29.05 -37.20 15.74
N SER A 193 28.61 -38.37 15.29
CA SER A 193 27.71 -38.49 14.11
C SER A 193 26.34 -37.80 14.29
N ARG A 194 25.94 -37.50 15.51
CA ARG A 194 24.69 -36.82 15.85
C ARG A 194 24.85 -35.31 16.03
N VAL A 195 26.07 -34.79 15.89
CA VAL A 195 26.32 -33.35 16.02
C VAL A 195 25.67 -32.62 14.84
N HIS A 196 24.90 -31.58 15.18
CA HIS A 196 24.28 -30.70 14.18
C HIS A 196 25.32 -29.71 13.63
N TRP A 197 26.08 -30.13 12.62
CA TRP A 197 27.20 -29.37 12.07
C TRP A 197 26.85 -27.98 11.56
N ASN A 198 25.65 -27.82 10.99
CA ASN A 198 25.19 -26.51 10.53
C ASN A 198 24.97 -25.55 11.71
N LEU A 199 24.46 -26.05 12.84
CA LEU A 199 24.25 -25.27 14.04
C LEU A 199 25.59 -24.95 14.73
N TYR A 200 26.53 -25.89 14.72
CA TYR A 200 27.89 -25.67 15.16
C TYR A 200 28.58 -24.55 14.35
N ALA A 201 28.45 -24.59 13.01
CA ALA A 201 29.02 -23.55 12.14
C ALA A 201 28.39 -22.17 12.38
N ALA A 202 27.11 -22.11 12.77
CA ALA A 202 26.42 -20.87 13.03
C ALA A 202 26.68 -20.29 14.44
N THR A 203 26.76 -21.15 15.47
CA THR A 203 26.75 -20.72 16.87
C THR A 203 28.12 -20.92 17.55
N GLY A 204 29.00 -21.72 16.97
CA GLY A 204 30.28 -22.17 17.57
C GLY A 204 30.09 -23.14 18.73
N GLY A 205 28.88 -23.52 19.08
CA GLY A 205 28.56 -24.50 20.15
C GLY A 205 28.24 -25.87 19.58
N LEU A 206 28.63 -26.93 20.31
CA LEU A 206 28.28 -28.30 19.93
C LEU A 206 26.84 -28.62 20.37
N TRP A 207 26.02 -28.97 19.40
CA TRP A 207 24.63 -29.34 19.57
C TRP A 207 24.39 -30.73 19.00
N VAL A 208 23.57 -31.54 19.67
CA VAL A 208 23.27 -32.94 19.31
C VAL A 208 21.76 -33.08 19.09
N ARG A 209 21.37 -33.81 18.04
CA ARG A 209 19.98 -34.14 17.77
C ARG A 209 19.44 -35.06 18.85
N LYS A 210 18.28 -34.72 19.43
CA LYS A 210 17.54 -35.62 20.32
C LYS A 210 17.02 -36.82 19.53
N ASN A 211 17.07 -37.98 20.12
CA ASN A 211 16.46 -39.21 19.54
C ASN A 211 14.98 -39.20 19.85
N GLU A 212 14.16 -38.64 19.02
CA GLU A 212 12.75 -38.99 18.92
C GLU A 212 12.44 -39.25 17.45
N GLU A 213 11.67 -40.28 17.21
CA GLU A 213 11.35 -40.80 15.90
C GLU A 213 10.86 -39.70 14.97
N GLU A 214 11.59 -39.44 13.88
CA GLU A 214 11.19 -38.67 12.70
C GLU A 214 10.29 -37.41 12.94
N GLU A 215 10.48 -36.64 14.01
CA GLU A 215 9.94 -35.28 14.05
C GLU A 215 10.86 -34.39 13.20
N GLU A 216 10.33 -33.90 12.10
CA GLU A 216 10.95 -32.84 11.29
C GLU A 216 11.39 -31.71 12.22
N GLU A 217 12.66 -31.27 12.12
CA GLU A 217 13.19 -30.17 12.92
C GLU A 217 12.33 -28.94 12.75
N ARG A 218 11.50 -28.60 13.74
CA ARG A 218 10.60 -27.46 13.75
C ARG A 218 11.11 -26.40 14.70
N VAL A 219 11.23 -25.16 14.21
CA VAL A 219 11.56 -24.00 15.04
C VAL A 219 10.28 -23.29 15.44
N LYS A 220 10.04 -23.14 16.74
CA LYS A 220 8.89 -22.39 17.27
C LYS A 220 9.30 -20.93 17.48
N ILE A 221 8.59 -20.01 16.86
CA ILE A 221 8.83 -18.58 16.92
C ILE A 221 7.59 -17.88 17.48
N GLY A 222 7.72 -17.29 18.66
CA GLY A 222 6.69 -16.42 19.22
C GLY A 222 6.86 -15.00 18.65
N LEU A 223 5.81 -14.45 18.06
CA LEU A 223 5.77 -13.08 17.57
C LEU A 223 4.87 -12.26 18.48
N SER A 224 5.46 -11.25 19.18
CA SER A 224 4.71 -10.28 19.97
C SER A 224 5.05 -8.88 19.50
N LEU A 225 4.03 -8.04 19.37
CA LEU A 225 4.17 -6.65 18.95
C LEU A 225 3.78 -5.66 20.06
N ASP A 226 3.40 -6.16 21.24
CA ASP A 226 2.82 -5.36 22.33
C ASP A 226 3.81 -4.34 22.91
N ASP A 227 5.09 -4.70 22.99
CA ASP A 227 6.15 -3.87 23.58
C ASP A 227 6.91 -3.04 22.54
N ILE A 228 6.50 -3.07 21.25
CA ILE A 228 7.23 -2.42 20.17
C ILE A 228 6.61 -1.05 19.87
N GLU A 229 7.45 -0.01 19.86
CA GLU A 229 7.04 1.32 19.42
C GLU A 229 6.56 1.27 17.97
N LYS A 230 5.44 1.94 17.69
CA LYS A 230 4.79 1.90 16.36
C LYS A 230 5.71 2.27 15.20
N ASP A 231 6.64 3.19 15.43
CA ASP A 231 7.60 3.65 14.43
C ASP A 231 8.67 2.60 14.10
N ARG A 232 8.89 1.63 15.00
CA ARG A 232 9.87 0.56 14.85
C ARG A 232 9.30 -0.76 14.34
N ILE A 233 7.98 -0.83 14.18
CA ILE A 233 7.30 -2.06 13.75
C ILE A 233 7.77 -2.52 12.38
N SER A 234 7.96 -1.61 11.41
CA SER A 234 8.47 -1.95 10.08
C SER A 234 9.85 -2.60 10.15
N ASP A 235 10.76 -2.03 10.92
CA ASP A 235 12.11 -2.58 11.08
C ASP A 235 12.09 -3.96 11.74
N TYR A 236 11.24 -4.11 12.77
CA TYR A 236 11.08 -5.38 13.47
C TYR A 236 10.51 -6.46 12.55
N MET A 237 9.46 -6.13 11.80
CA MET A 237 8.83 -7.06 10.87
C MET A 237 9.74 -7.40 9.68
N ALA A 238 10.54 -6.45 9.22
CA ALA A 238 11.55 -6.68 8.19
C ALA A 238 12.67 -7.62 8.68
N ALA A 239 13.13 -7.45 9.92
CA ALA A 239 14.08 -8.35 10.55
C ALA A 239 13.51 -9.75 10.73
N PHE A 240 12.28 -9.86 11.28
CA PHE A 240 11.58 -11.12 11.43
C PHE A 240 11.43 -11.84 10.09
N TYR A 241 10.93 -11.15 9.05
CA TYR A 241 10.71 -11.73 7.73
C TYR A 241 12.03 -12.21 7.10
N SER A 242 13.10 -11.42 7.24
CA SER A 242 14.41 -11.76 6.69
C SER A 242 15.01 -13.01 7.35
N ILE A 243 14.91 -13.10 8.69
CA ILE A 243 15.40 -14.24 9.46
C ILE A 243 14.58 -15.50 9.17
N SER A 244 13.26 -15.36 9.21
CA SER A 244 12.33 -16.47 8.93
C SER A 244 12.54 -17.01 7.51
N PHE A 245 12.66 -16.13 6.52
CA PHE A 245 12.94 -16.52 5.14
C PHE A 245 14.29 -17.23 5.00
N PHE A 246 15.30 -16.76 5.70
CA PHE A 246 16.61 -17.41 5.73
C PHE A 246 16.51 -18.82 6.34
N LEU A 247 15.90 -19.00 7.50
CA LEU A 247 15.70 -20.32 8.11
C LEU A 247 14.98 -21.28 7.16
N LYS A 248 13.96 -20.77 6.46
CA LYS A 248 13.28 -21.54 5.43
C LYS A 248 14.20 -21.96 4.27
N SER A 249 15.10 -21.07 3.81
CA SER A 249 16.06 -21.39 2.77
C SER A 249 17.02 -22.51 3.17
N GLN A 250 17.20 -22.73 4.47
CA GLN A 250 17.98 -23.83 5.05
C GLN A 250 17.13 -25.11 5.26
N GLY A 251 15.89 -25.13 4.79
CA GLY A 251 15.00 -26.29 4.93
C GLY A 251 14.38 -26.44 6.33
N VAL A 252 14.47 -25.44 7.19
CA VAL A 252 13.89 -25.47 8.53
C VAL A 252 12.41 -25.16 8.49
N ILE A 253 11.57 -26.05 9.00
CA ILE A 253 10.14 -25.85 9.17
C ILE A 253 9.92 -24.95 10.38
N GLN A 254 9.08 -23.93 10.22
CA GLN A 254 8.83 -22.95 11.25
C GLN A 254 7.38 -22.96 11.70
N GLU A 255 7.18 -22.99 13.01
CA GLU A 255 5.89 -22.78 13.66
C GLU A 255 5.88 -21.40 14.29
N ILE A 256 5.11 -20.48 13.71
CA ILE A 256 4.99 -19.10 14.21
C ILE A 256 3.73 -18.98 15.04
N TYR A 257 3.90 -18.44 16.23
CA TYR A 257 2.80 -18.17 17.16
C TYR A 257 2.59 -16.65 17.22
N TYR A 258 1.38 -16.22 16.88
CA TYR A 258 0.92 -14.84 17.02
C TYR A 258 -0.39 -14.83 17.81
N GLY A 259 -0.35 -14.31 19.03
CA GLY A 259 -1.45 -14.48 19.98
C GLY A 259 -1.74 -15.95 20.25
N GLU A 260 -2.99 -16.37 20.06
CA GLU A 260 -3.42 -17.76 20.22
C GLU A 260 -3.30 -18.59 18.91
N HIS A 261 -2.86 -17.98 17.82
CA HIS A 261 -2.82 -18.61 16.51
C HIS A 261 -1.45 -19.16 16.17
N LYS A 262 -1.48 -20.29 15.48
CA LYS A 262 -0.30 -21.01 15.04
C LYS A 262 -0.27 -21.06 13.51
N TYR A 263 0.84 -20.62 12.93
CA TYR A 263 1.12 -20.67 11.49
C TYR A 263 2.29 -21.61 11.23
N LEU A 264 2.10 -22.54 10.30
CA LEU A 264 3.15 -23.43 9.85
C LEU A 264 3.71 -22.89 8.54
N LEU A 265 4.93 -22.34 8.55
CA LEU A 265 5.53 -21.74 7.35
C LEU A 265 6.32 -22.77 6.54
N CYS A 266 5.65 -23.37 5.55
CA CYS A 266 6.25 -24.27 4.56
C CYS A 266 6.39 -23.61 3.18
N HIS A 267 5.54 -22.63 2.84
CA HIS A 267 5.50 -21.97 1.53
C HIS A 267 5.51 -20.44 1.64
N ILE A 268 5.93 -19.74 0.57
CA ILE A 268 6.03 -18.27 0.55
C ILE A 268 4.64 -17.61 0.71
N GLU A 269 3.59 -18.20 0.13
CA GLU A 269 2.22 -17.71 0.20
C GLU A 269 1.69 -17.61 1.63
N GLN A 270 2.21 -18.43 2.54
CA GLN A 270 1.82 -18.42 3.96
C GLN A 270 2.32 -17.18 4.71
N TYR A 271 3.35 -16.49 4.22
CA TYR A 271 3.75 -15.20 4.77
C TYR A 271 2.73 -14.12 4.48
N GLU A 272 2.11 -14.13 3.31
CA GLU A 272 1.04 -13.19 2.96
C GLU A 272 -0.17 -13.36 3.89
N GLU A 273 -0.54 -14.61 4.18
CA GLU A 273 -1.61 -14.92 5.13
C GLU A 273 -1.26 -14.44 6.54
N LEU A 274 -0.06 -14.78 7.04
CA LEU A 274 0.43 -14.34 8.34
C LEU A 274 0.41 -12.82 8.46
N PHE A 275 1.00 -12.09 7.51
CA PHE A 275 1.04 -10.63 7.56
C PHE A 275 -0.34 -10.00 7.38
N THR A 276 -1.21 -10.62 6.58
CA THR A 276 -2.60 -10.17 6.47
C THR A 276 -3.31 -10.26 7.81
N ASP A 277 -3.16 -11.36 8.52
CA ASP A 277 -3.80 -11.56 9.81
C ASP A 277 -3.22 -10.62 10.89
N ILE A 278 -1.90 -10.40 10.88
CA ILE A 278 -1.24 -9.44 11.79
C ILE A 278 -1.76 -8.01 11.55
N PHE A 279 -1.70 -7.54 10.30
CA PHE A 279 -2.01 -6.14 9.99
C PHE A 279 -3.50 -5.84 9.84
N CYS A 280 -4.33 -6.83 9.54
CA CYS A 280 -5.78 -6.64 9.49
C CYS A 280 -6.45 -6.73 10.86
N GLY A 281 -5.71 -7.10 11.90
CA GLY A 281 -6.25 -7.18 13.26
C GLY A 281 -7.37 -8.22 13.39
N LYS A 282 -7.26 -9.35 12.68
CA LYS A 282 -8.28 -10.41 12.73
C LYS A 282 -8.45 -10.97 14.15
N TYR A 283 -7.52 -10.61 15.03
CA TYR A 283 -7.33 -11.17 16.37
C TYR A 283 -7.07 -10.12 17.47
N GLU A 284 -7.38 -8.83 17.21
CA GLU A 284 -7.53 -7.88 18.32
C GLU A 284 -8.88 -8.20 19.02
N LEU A 285 -8.80 -8.92 20.12
CA LEU A 285 -9.86 -9.05 21.12
C LEU A 285 -9.87 -7.81 22.03
#